data_222beaf5817e74f1e97f9f093612b5c5
#
_entry.id   222beaf5817e74f1e97f9f093612b5c5
#
_cell.length_a   1.000
_cell.length_b   1.000
_cell.length_c   1.000
_cell.angle_alpha   90.00
_cell.angle_beta   90.00
_cell.angle_gamma   90.00
#
_symmetry.space_group_name_H-M   'P 1'
#
loop_
_entity.id
_entity.type
_entity.pdbx_description
1 polymer ?
#
loop_
_entity_poly.entity_id
_entity_poly.type
_entity_poly.pdbx_seq_one_letter_code
_entity_poly.pdbx_strand_id
1 'polypeptide(L)'
;MSLKCGIVGLPNVGKSTLFNALTKAGIAAENYPFCTIEPNVGIVEVPDARLAQLAQIARPQKVVPAVVEFVDIAGLVAGASKGEGLGNQFLANIRECDAIAHVVRCFEDPNVVHVTGKVDPVADIETIHTELALADLATVEKTYARYEKAARAGGDKEAQRIVAVLDKVRPALNEARPARGVSLSKEEQAVLKPLFLMTSKPEMFVANVAERGFENNPLLEKVKDYANKVDSPVVPICASLEAQIADLSEEDKQVFLADMGMAEPGLNRVIRSGYALLGLQTFFTAGPKEVRAWTVPVGATAPQAAGVIHTDFEHGFIRAEVIAFADYIARGGEQGAKETGKLRLEGKDYVVRDGDVMHFRFNV
;
A
#
# COMPACT_ATOMS: atom_id res chain seq x y z
N MET A 1 -8.74 -4.59 10.74
CA MET A 1 -7.42 -3.93 10.87
C MET A 1 -7.17 -3.22 9.57
N SER A 2 -6.84 -1.93 9.62
CA SER A 2 -6.40 -1.21 8.42
C SER A 2 -5.00 -1.68 8.02
N LEU A 3 -4.74 -1.79 6.71
CA LEU A 3 -3.44 -2.15 6.19
C LEU A 3 -2.57 -0.89 6.08
N LYS A 4 -1.29 -1.01 6.48
CA LYS A 4 -0.35 0.10 6.60
C LYS A 4 0.76 0.03 5.54
N CYS A 5 1.01 1.14 4.84
CA CYS A 5 2.15 1.30 3.94
C CYS A 5 3.24 2.11 4.63
N GLY A 6 4.39 1.49 4.91
CA GLY A 6 5.53 2.15 5.56
C GLY A 6 6.37 2.95 4.55
N ILE A 7 6.59 4.22 4.83
CA ILE A 7 7.47 5.08 4.03
C ILE A 7 8.89 4.95 4.57
N VAL A 8 9.81 4.41 3.78
CA VAL A 8 11.22 4.23 4.12
C VAL A 8 12.12 5.00 3.17
N GLY A 9 13.35 5.23 3.56
CA GLY A 9 14.36 5.89 2.73
C GLY A 9 15.54 6.37 3.56
N LEU A 10 16.69 6.60 2.92
CA LEU A 10 17.84 7.19 3.55
C LEU A 10 17.56 8.64 4.02
N PRO A 11 18.39 9.22 4.89
CA PRO A 11 18.27 10.64 5.22
C PRO A 11 18.40 11.53 3.98
N ASN A 12 17.67 12.66 3.99
CA ASN A 12 17.72 13.71 2.95
C ASN A 12 17.27 13.28 1.54
N VAL A 13 16.47 12.21 1.42
CA VAL A 13 15.84 11.80 0.14
C VAL A 13 14.49 12.46 -0.12
N GLY A 14 13.97 13.26 0.83
CA GLY A 14 12.66 13.90 0.72
C GLY A 14 11.51 13.16 1.39
N LYS A 15 11.81 12.14 2.22
CA LYS A 15 10.82 11.29 2.89
C LYS A 15 9.84 12.08 3.76
N SER A 16 10.34 12.93 4.66
CA SER A 16 9.49 13.75 5.56
C SER A 16 8.70 14.81 4.78
N THR A 17 9.26 15.36 3.71
CA THR A 17 8.54 16.28 2.82
C THR A 17 7.35 15.58 2.18
N LEU A 18 7.55 14.36 1.65
CA LEU A 18 6.50 13.53 1.08
C LEU A 18 5.42 13.20 2.13
N PHE A 19 5.83 12.73 3.31
CA PHE A 19 4.89 12.37 4.36
C PHE A 19 4.06 13.56 4.83
N ASN A 20 4.68 14.72 5.02
CA ASN A 20 3.97 15.95 5.38
C ASN A 20 2.98 16.39 4.29
N ALA A 21 3.35 16.28 3.01
CA ALA A 21 2.44 16.57 1.91
C ALA A 21 1.25 15.58 1.87
N LEU A 22 1.49 14.29 2.09
CA LEU A 22 0.45 13.27 2.19
C LEU A 22 -0.51 13.55 3.35
N THR A 23 0.01 13.90 4.53
CA THR A 23 -0.81 14.15 5.73
C THR A 23 -1.57 15.47 5.66
N LYS A 24 -1.04 16.50 4.99
CA LYS A 24 -1.77 17.74 4.71
C LYS A 24 -2.91 17.55 3.70
N ALA A 25 -2.68 16.73 2.69
CA ALA A 25 -3.72 16.33 1.74
C ALA A 25 -4.74 15.35 2.35
N GLY A 26 -4.43 14.78 3.53
CA GLY A 26 -5.26 13.85 4.27
C GLY A 26 -6.32 14.55 5.12
N ILE A 27 -7.20 13.73 5.68
CA ILE A 27 -8.28 14.19 6.56
C ILE A 27 -7.80 14.18 8.01
N ALA A 28 -8.29 15.12 8.82
CA ALA A 28 -8.16 15.00 10.26
C ALA A 28 -8.78 13.66 10.72
N ALA A 29 -7.98 12.84 11.40
CA ALA A 29 -8.35 11.47 11.83
C ALA A 29 -9.65 11.44 12.66
N GLU A 30 -10.07 12.56 13.22
CA GLU A 30 -11.31 12.77 13.99
C GLU A 30 -12.59 12.47 13.19
N ASN A 31 -12.52 12.52 11.85
CA ASN A 31 -13.67 12.32 10.98
C ASN A 31 -13.93 10.84 10.59
N TYR A 32 -13.02 9.92 10.97
CA TYR A 32 -13.18 8.49 10.68
C TYR A 32 -13.31 7.69 11.99
N PRO A 33 -14.48 7.04 12.21
CA PRO A 33 -14.64 6.12 13.33
C PRO A 33 -13.67 4.95 13.19
N PHE A 34 -13.00 4.57 14.27
CA PHE A 34 -12.03 3.47 14.39
C PHE A 34 -10.60 3.74 13.93
N CYS A 35 -10.22 4.98 13.60
CA CYS A 35 -8.83 5.35 13.37
C CYS A 35 -8.19 5.87 14.66
N THR A 36 -7.11 5.22 15.10
CA THR A 36 -6.31 5.68 16.24
C THR A 36 -5.34 6.75 15.74
N ILE A 37 -5.27 7.89 16.42
CA ILE A 37 -4.26 8.92 16.13
C ILE A 37 -2.95 8.45 16.74
N GLU A 38 -2.09 7.87 15.91
CA GLU A 38 -0.72 7.51 16.27
C GLU A 38 0.26 8.54 15.70
N PRO A 39 1.30 8.94 16.44
CA PRO A 39 2.35 9.78 15.87
C PRO A 39 2.98 9.07 14.67
N ASN A 40 3.24 9.82 13.60
CA ASN A 40 3.80 9.33 12.34
C ASN A 40 2.87 8.43 11.50
N VAL A 41 1.57 8.39 11.75
CA VAL A 41 0.58 7.73 10.89
C VAL A 41 -0.27 8.79 10.20
N GLY A 42 -0.29 8.75 8.87
CA GLY A 42 -1.11 9.60 8.01
C GLY A 42 -2.24 8.79 7.38
N ILE A 43 -3.49 9.24 7.61
CA ILE A 43 -4.67 8.66 6.95
C ILE A 43 -4.99 9.54 5.76
N VAL A 44 -4.98 8.95 4.56
CA VAL A 44 -5.21 9.69 3.32
C VAL A 44 -6.34 9.08 2.52
N GLU A 45 -7.12 9.95 1.87
CA GLU A 45 -8.19 9.53 0.97
C GLU A 45 -7.59 8.88 -0.30
N VAL A 46 -8.22 7.80 -0.75
CA VAL A 46 -7.89 7.18 -2.03
C VAL A 46 -8.61 7.97 -3.14
N PRO A 47 -7.89 8.63 -4.03
CA PRO A 47 -8.49 9.38 -5.14
C PRO A 47 -9.21 8.44 -6.10
N ASP A 48 -10.55 8.57 -6.18
CA ASP A 48 -11.38 7.76 -7.05
C ASP A 48 -12.49 8.60 -7.69
N ALA A 49 -12.34 8.89 -8.97
CA ALA A 49 -13.30 9.70 -9.72
C ALA A 49 -14.69 9.06 -9.84
N ARG A 50 -14.81 7.74 -9.62
CA ARG A 50 -16.08 7.01 -9.67
C ARG A 50 -17.02 7.46 -8.56
N LEU A 51 -16.47 7.83 -7.39
CA LEU A 51 -17.25 8.28 -6.25
C LEU A 51 -18.07 9.54 -6.55
N ALA A 52 -17.45 10.51 -7.23
CA ALA A 52 -18.13 11.75 -7.66
C ALA A 52 -19.24 11.46 -8.68
N GLN A 53 -19.02 10.54 -9.62
CA GLN A 53 -20.03 10.15 -10.62
C GLN A 53 -21.25 9.45 -9.97
N LEU A 54 -21.01 8.59 -8.99
CA LEU A 54 -22.08 7.97 -8.21
C LEU A 54 -22.88 9.01 -7.42
N ALA A 55 -22.19 10.00 -6.83
CA ALA A 55 -22.82 11.08 -6.08
C ALA A 55 -23.71 11.97 -6.94
N GLN A 56 -23.34 12.22 -8.20
CA GLN A 56 -24.18 12.99 -9.15
C GLN A 56 -25.53 12.31 -9.40
N ILE A 57 -25.56 10.97 -9.45
CA ILE A 57 -26.77 10.18 -9.68
C ILE A 57 -27.59 10.02 -8.39
N ALA A 58 -26.94 9.57 -7.31
CA ALA A 58 -27.60 9.25 -6.05
C ALA A 58 -28.00 10.49 -5.23
N ARG A 59 -27.35 11.64 -5.48
CA ARG A 59 -27.54 12.94 -4.77
C ARG A 59 -27.57 12.75 -3.27
N PRO A 60 -26.49 12.19 -2.66
CA PRO A 60 -26.45 11.85 -1.25
C PRO A 60 -26.28 13.09 -0.36
N GLN A 61 -26.63 12.94 0.93
CA GLN A 61 -26.31 13.94 1.96
C GLN A 61 -24.81 13.96 2.30
N LYS A 62 -24.13 12.80 2.14
CA LYS A 62 -22.71 12.64 2.47
C LYS A 62 -22.01 11.75 1.44
N VAL A 63 -20.76 12.14 1.10
CA VAL A 63 -19.85 11.32 0.27
C VAL A 63 -18.65 10.95 1.12
N VAL A 64 -18.30 9.67 1.15
CA VAL A 64 -17.20 9.14 1.98
C VAL A 64 -16.23 8.33 1.10
N PRO A 65 -15.00 8.80 0.90
CA PRO A 65 -13.99 8.09 0.14
C PRO A 65 -13.43 6.89 0.92
N ALA A 66 -12.74 5.98 0.23
CA ALA A 66 -11.87 5.00 0.84
C ALA A 66 -10.62 5.68 1.39
N VAL A 67 -9.97 5.07 2.38
CA VAL A 67 -8.74 5.59 2.97
C VAL A 67 -7.66 4.52 3.02
N VAL A 68 -6.40 4.97 3.05
CA VAL A 68 -5.22 4.13 3.27
C VAL A 68 -4.31 4.80 4.29
N GLU A 69 -3.61 3.99 5.09
CA GLU A 69 -2.67 4.48 6.09
C GLU A 69 -1.24 4.46 5.56
N PHE A 70 -0.56 5.59 5.69
CA PHE A 70 0.88 5.70 5.49
C PHE A 70 1.58 5.95 6.83
N VAL A 71 2.71 5.29 7.05
CA VAL A 71 3.50 5.41 8.28
C VAL A 71 4.87 6.00 7.95
N ASP A 72 5.21 7.16 8.53
CA ASP A 72 6.57 7.68 8.40
C ASP A 72 7.53 6.90 9.30
N ILE A 73 8.41 6.15 8.69
CA ILE A 73 9.43 5.39 9.39
C ILE A 73 10.73 6.19 9.38
N ALA A 74 11.23 6.53 10.56
CA ALA A 74 12.47 7.30 10.70
C ALA A 74 13.61 6.73 9.85
N GLY A 75 14.41 7.60 9.21
CA GLY A 75 15.39 7.17 8.22
C GLY A 75 16.42 6.17 8.74
N LEU A 76 16.72 5.17 7.92
CA LEU A 76 17.75 4.18 8.18
C LEU A 76 19.14 4.81 7.97
N VAL A 77 20.08 4.47 8.84
CA VAL A 77 21.52 4.66 8.62
C VAL A 77 22.14 3.28 8.44
N ALA A 78 23.16 3.16 7.59
CA ALA A 78 23.90 1.92 7.41
C ALA A 78 24.37 1.35 8.76
N GLY A 79 24.24 0.04 8.97
CA GLY A 79 24.57 -0.62 10.24
C GLY A 79 23.42 -0.76 11.24
N ALA A 80 22.19 -0.42 10.86
CA ALA A 80 21.02 -0.51 11.74
C ALA A 80 20.71 -1.95 12.20
N SER A 81 21.03 -2.96 11.39
CA SER A 81 20.85 -4.38 11.74
C SER A 81 21.84 -4.85 12.81
N LYS A 82 22.96 -4.16 13.02
CA LYS A 82 23.98 -4.45 14.04
C LYS A 82 23.88 -3.52 15.26
N GLY A 83 22.96 -2.52 15.19
CA GLY A 83 22.96 -1.39 16.09
C GLY A 83 22.10 -1.57 17.32
N GLU A 84 22.49 -0.84 18.34
CA GLU A 84 21.71 -0.57 19.54
C GLU A 84 20.80 0.64 19.26
N GLY A 85 19.57 0.64 19.78
CA GLY A 85 18.69 1.80 19.82
C GLY A 85 17.85 2.06 18.55
N LEU A 86 18.09 3.17 17.84
CA LEU A 86 17.23 3.65 16.74
C LEU A 86 17.07 2.69 15.57
N GLY A 87 18.10 1.87 15.26
CA GLY A 87 18.01 0.88 14.18
C GLY A 87 17.00 -0.23 14.47
N ASN A 88 16.95 -0.72 15.69
CA ASN A 88 15.98 -1.75 16.11
C ASN A 88 14.56 -1.21 16.07
N GLN A 89 14.34 0.06 16.45
CA GLN A 89 13.02 0.69 16.37
C GLN A 89 12.56 0.87 14.91
N PHE A 90 13.46 1.26 14.02
CA PHE A 90 13.21 1.33 12.58
C PHE A 90 12.72 -0.02 12.03
N LEU A 91 13.45 -1.10 12.31
CA LEU A 91 13.09 -2.45 11.85
C LEU A 91 11.76 -2.93 12.47
N ALA A 92 11.48 -2.59 13.73
CA ALA A 92 10.21 -2.91 14.38
C ALA A 92 9.04 -2.22 13.68
N ASN A 93 9.15 -0.93 13.38
CA ASN A 93 8.13 -0.19 12.67
C ASN A 93 7.86 -0.75 11.26
N ILE A 94 8.90 -1.16 10.52
CA ILE A 94 8.70 -1.83 9.21
C ILE A 94 7.96 -3.16 9.39
N ARG A 95 8.23 -3.93 10.43
CA ARG A 95 7.55 -5.22 10.67
C ARG A 95 6.04 -5.05 10.84
N GLU A 96 5.59 -3.94 11.41
CA GLU A 96 4.18 -3.63 11.62
C GLU A 96 3.44 -3.16 10.36
N CYS A 97 4.18 -2.78 9.30
CA CYS A 97 3.58 -2.39 8.02
C CYS A 97 3.29 -3.62 7.14
N ASP A 98 2.36 -3.47 6.19
CA ASP A 98 1.97 -4.52 5.25
C ASP A 98 2.65 -4.37 3.89
N ALA A 99 3.07 -3.16 3.53
CA ALA A 99 3.80 -2.81 2.31
C ALA A 99 4.84 -1.73 2.57
N ILE A 100 5.78 -1.55 1.65
CA ILE A 100 6.88 -0.58 1.73
C ILE A 100 6.80 0.39 0.55
N ALA A 101 6.76 1.70 0.85
CA ALA A 101 7.01 2.79 -0.09
C ALA A 101 8.43 3.31 0.11
N HIS A 102 9.36 2.89 -0.74
CA HIS A 102 10.76 3.23 -0.65
C HIS A 102 11.05 4.52 -1.40
N VAL A 103 11.27 5.61 -0.68
CA VAL A 103 11.61 6.93 -1.24
C VAL A 103 13.08 6.96 -1.62
N VAL A 104 13.34 7.26 -2.89
CA VAL A 104 14.67 7.25 -3.48
C VAL A 104 14.97 8.61 -4.10
N ARG A 105 16.14 9.17 -3.81
CA ARG A 105 16.56 10.47 -4.33
C ARG A 105 17.06 10.35 -5.78
N CYS A 106 16.35 11.01 -6.70
CA CYS A 106 16.69 11.06 -8.13
C CYS A 106 16.94 12.50 -8.62
N PHE A 107 17.54 13.35 -7.77
CA PHE A 107 17.90 14.73 -8.07
C PHE A 107 19.23 15.11 -7.42
N GLU A 108 19.92 16.06 -8.00
CA GLU A 108 21.10 16.69 -7.41
C GLU A 108 20.73 18.08 -6.88
N ASP A 109 21.14 18.38 -5.66
CA ASP A 109 21.00 19.71 -5.04
C ASP A 109 22.22 19.95 -4.14
N PRO A 110 23.03 20.99 -4.43
CA PRO A 110 24.23 21.30 -3.65
C PRO A 110 23.94 21.73 -2.21
N ASN A 111 22.72 22.18 -1.93
CA ASN A 111 22.30 22.59 -0.57
C ASN A 111 21.79 21.40 0.27
N VAL A 112 21.59 20.24 -0.34
CA VAL A 112 21.09 19.04 0.34
C VAL A 112 22.19 17.98 0.34
N VAL A 113 22.85 17.80 1.48
CA VAL A 113 23.94 16.82 1.62
C VAL A 113 23.42 15.41 1.45
N HIS A 114 24.08 14.59 0.61
CA HIS A 114 23.83 13.16 0.53
C HIS A 114 24.69 12.42 1.58
N VAL A 115 24.14 11.36 2.19
CA VAL A 115 24.81 10.63 3.30
C VAL A 115 26.16 10.04 2.86
N THR A 116 26.27 9.59 1.60
CA THR A 116 27.49 9.01 1.01
C THR A 116 28.33 10.04 0.23
N GLY A 117 27.91 11.31 0.18
CA GLY A 117 28.57 12.37 -0.58
C GLY A 117 28.27 12.38 -2.09
N LYS A 118 27.60 11.34 -2.63
CA LYS A 118 27.23 11.24 -4.04
C LYS A 118 25.82 10.64 -4.15
N VAL A 119 24.99 11.19 -5.03
CA VAL A 119 23.66 10.64 -5.31
C VAL A 119 23.80 9.40 -6.20
N ASP A 120 23.47 8.23 -5.65
CA ASP A 120 23.38 6.97 -6.39
C ASP A 120 22.14 6.20 -5.91
N PRO A 121 21.02 6.35 -6.62
CA PRO A 121 19.75 5.79 -6.19
C PRO A 121 19.74 4.26 -6.05
N VAL A 122 20.51 3.55 -6.89
CA VAL A 122 20.59 2.09 -6.81
C VAL A 122 21.38 1.66 -5.58
N ALA A 123 22.52 2.31 -5.30
CA ALA A 123 23.30 2.05 -4.08
C ALA A 123 22.50 2.36 -2.80
N ASP A 124 21.64 3.39 -2.83
CA ASP A 124 20.76 3.74 -1.73
C ASP A 124 19.71 2.64 -1.48
N ILE A 125 19.10 2.11 -2.55
CA ILE A 125 18.15 0.99 -2.48
C ILE A 125 18.85 -0.25 -1.91
N GLU A 126 20.00 -0.62 -2.46
CA GLU A 126 20.76 -1.79 -2.04
C GLU A 126 21.21 -1.70 -0.57
N THR A 127 21.52 -0.51 -0.08
CA THR A 127 21.84 -0.28 1.35
C THR A 127 20.65 -0.67 2.24
N ILE A 128 19.45 -0.20 1.93
CA ILE A 128 18.25 -0.54 2.71
C ILE A 128 17.92 -2.03 2.56
N HIS A 129 17.94 -2.56 1.36
CA HIS A 129 17.68 -3.99 1.12
C HIS A 129 18.65 -4.89 1.90
N THR A 130 19.94 -4.52 1.98
CA THR A 130 20.93 -5.25 2.75
C THR A 130 20.59 -5.27 4.23
N GLU A 131 20.25 -4.12 4.82
CA GLU A 131 19.90 -4.05 6.24
C GLU A 131 18.63 -4.87 6.57
N LEU A 132 17.61 -4.80 5.71
CA LEU A 132 16.40 -5.60 5.86
C LEU A 132 16.68 -7.09 5.72
N ALA A 133 17.50 -7.50 4.74
CA ALA A 133 17.87 -8.89 4.51
C ALA A 133 18.68 -9.46 5.68
N LEU A 134 19.62 -8.72 6.25
CA LEU A 134 20.39 -9.14 7.43
C LEU A 134 19.50 -9.35 8.65
N ALA A 135 18.55 -8.46 8.89
CA ALA A 135 17.60 -8.58 10.00
C ALA A 135 16.65 -9.78 9.82
N ASP A 136 16.19 -10.02 8.59
CA ASP A 136 15.36 -11.18 8.27
C ASP A 136 16.17 -12.47 8.35
N LEU A 137 17.42 -12.48 7.88
CA LEU A 137 18.31 -13.63 7.98
C LEU A 137 18.51 -14.06 9.44
N ALA A 138 18.71 -13.11 10.35
CA ALA A 138 18.80 -13.41 11.78
C ALA A 138 17.53 -14.07 12.32
N THR A 139 16.35 -13.65 11.86
CA THR A 139 15.06 -14.25 12.21
C THR A 139 14.93 -15.67 11.65
N VAL A 140 15.33 -15.87 10.40
CA VAL A 140 15.32 -17.18 9.71
C VAL A 140 16.28 -18.15 10.36
N GLU A 141 17.51 -17.73 10.66
CA GLU A 141 18.52 -18.59 11.34
C GLU A 141 18.07 -19.02 12.74
N LYS A 142 17.50 -18.10 13.52
CA LYS A 142 16.94 -18.43 14.84
C LYS A 142 15.81 -19.45 14.73
N THR A 143 14.94 -19.30 13.74
CA THR A 143 13.82 -20.22 13.50
C THR A 143 14.35 -21.57 13.01
N TYR A 144 15.29 -21.57 12.10
CA TYR A 144 15.94 -22.78 11.58
C TYR A 144 16.55 -23.61 12.72
N ALA A 145 17.38 -23.00 13.57
CA ALA A 145 18.02 -23.67 14.70
C ALA A 145 17.00 -24.31 15.69
N ARG A 146 15.82 -23.69 15.81
CA ARG A 146 14.74 -24.22 16.66
C ARG A 146 14.13 -25.51 16.10
N TYR A 147 13.95 -25.62 14.80
CA TYR A 147 13.25 -26.73 14.16
C TYR A 147 14.16 -27.80 13.57
N GLU A 148 15.44 -27.51 13.32
CA GLU A 148 16.39 -28.39 12.64
C GLU A 148 16.50 -29.80 13.31
N LYS A 149 16.61 -29.88 14.66
CA LYS A 149 16.72 -31.16 15.36
C LYS A 149 15.47 -32.02 15.21
N ALA A 150 14.27 -31.40 15.33
CA ALA A 150 13.00 -32.10 15.18
C ALA A 150 12.78 -32.57 13.73
N ALA A 151 13.14 -31.73 12.74
CA ALA A 151 13.09 -32.10 11.33
C ALA A 151 14.00 -33.30 11.00
N ARG A 152 15.23 -33.31 11.51
CA ARG A 152 16.20 -34.43 11.30
C ARG A 152 15.77 -35.71 11.98
N ALA A 153 15.08 -35.66 13.11
CA ALA A 153 14.57 -36.84 13.80
C ALA A 153 13.47 -37.58 13.04
N GLY A 154 12.89 -36.98 11.99
CA GLY A 154 11.98 -37.63 11.03
C GLY A 154 10.53 -37.82 11.48
N GLY A 155 10.19 -37.49 12.75
CA GLY A 155 8.84 -37.68 13.30
C GLY A 155 7.92 -36.45 13.16
N ASP A 156 8.50 -35.25 12.99
CA ASP A 156 7.76 -33.98 12.95
C ASP A 156 7.69 -33.44 11.52
N LYS A 157 6.56 -33.70 10.84
CA LYS A 157 6.29 -33.23 9.45
C LYS A 157 6.22 -31.72 9.35
N GLU A 158 5.78 -31.05 10.41
CA GLU A 158 5.68 -29.58 10.42
C GLU A 158 7.08 -28.97 10.50
N ALA A 159 7.94 -29.47 11.38
CA ALA A 159 9.34 -29.05 11.45
C ALA A 159 10.08 -29.28 10.13
N GLN A 160 9.86 -30.42 9.46
CA GLN A 160 10.43 -30.70 8.14
C GLN A 160 9.97 -29.69 7.09
N ARG A 161 8.67 -29.36 7.07
CA ARG A 161 8.10 -28.37 6.16
C ARG A 161 8.70 -26.99 6.39
N ILE A 162 8.79 -26.55 7.67
CA ILE A 162 9.38 -25.25 8.02
C ILE A 162 10.84 -25.18 7.54
N VAL A 163 11.66 -26.16 7.88
CA VAL A 163 13.07 -26.20 7.50
C VAL A 163 13.24 -26.18 5.99
N ALA A 164 12.45 -26.95 5.23
CA ALA A 164 12.51 -26.97 3.78
C ALA A 164 12.18 -25.61 3.15
N VAL A 165 11.24 -24.84 3.71
CA VAL A 165 10.93 -23.49 3.24
C VAL A 165 12.05 -22.51 3.58
N LEU A 166 12.59 -22.60 4.79
CA LEU A 166 13.70 -21.76 5.22
C LEU A 166 14.97 -22.00 4.37
N ASP A 167 15.24 -23.24 3.97
CA ASP A 167 16.36 -23.59 3.08
C ASP A 167 16.23 -22.94 1.68
N LYS A 168 15.00 -22.67 1.21
CA LYS A 168 14.78 -21.94 -0.04
C LYS A 168 15.05 -20.42 0.09
N VAL A 169 14.74 -19.85 1.25
CA VAL A 169 14.80 -18.38 1.47
C VAL A 169 16.20 -17.93 1.91
N ARG A 170 16.90 -18.73 2.71
CA ARG A 170 18.24 -18.40 3.26
C ARG A 170 19.25 -17.95 2.20
N PRO A 171 19.42 -18.65 1.05
CA PRO A 171 20.39 -18.21 0.03
C PRO A 171 20.08 -16.81 -0.52
N ALA A 172 18.81 -16.49 -0.75
CA ALA A 172 18.43 -15.18 -1.22
C ALA A 172 18.78 -14.07 -0.22
N LEU A 173 18.45 -14.28 1.07
CA LEU A 173 18.77 -13.32 2.13
C LEU A 173 20.28 -13.16 2.35
N ASN A 174 21.08 -14.23 2.23
CA ASN A 174 22.53 -14.17 2.28
C ASN A 174 23.15 -13.33 1.15
N GLU A 175 22.49 -13.27 0.01
CA GLU A 175 22.87 -12.45 -1.13
C GLU A 175 22.21 -11.05 -1.13
N ALA A 176 21.64 -10.64 0.00
CA ALA A 176 20.87 -9.40 0.17
C ALA A 176 19.68 -9.29 -0.82
N ARG A 177 19.21 -10.41 -1.36
CA ARG A 177 18.01 -10.47 -2.21
C ARG A 177 16.75 -10.66 -1.36
N PRO A 178 15.66 -9.93 -1.66
CA PRO A 178 14.45 -9.98 -0.87
C PRO A 178 13.75 -11.34 -0.96
N ALA A 179 13.17 -11.80 0.17
CA ALA A 179 12.45 -13.07 0.26
C ALA A 179 11.24 -13.15 -0.69
N ARG A 180 10.58 -12.00 -1.01
CA ARG A 180 9.47 -11.95 -1.98
C ARG A 180 9.85 -12.40 -3.40
N GLY A 181 11.14 -12.34 -3.75
CA GLY A 181 11.65 -12.82 -5.04
C GLY A 181 11.87 -14.33 -5.12
N VAL A 182 11.71 -15.06 -4.01
CA VAL A 182 11.85 -16.52 -3.97
C VAL A 182 10.54 -17.17 -4.42
N SER A 183 10.60 -18.07 -5.40
CA SER A 183 9.41 -18.81 -5.88
C SER A 183 8.95 -19.80 -4.81
N LEU A 184 7.80 -19.54 -4.20
CA LEU A 184 7.17 -20.33 -3.15
C LEU A 184 5.71 -20.62 -3.48
N SER A 185 5.23 -21.83 -3.15
CA SER A 185 3.80 -22.15 -3.23
C SER A 185 3.00 -21.37 -2.17
N LYS A 186 1.67 -21.32 -2.32
CA LYS A 186 0.79 -20.68 -1.31
C LYS A 186 0.96 -21.28 0.08
N GLU A 187 1.13 -22.62 0.14
CA GLU A 187 1.37 -23.34 1.37
C GLU A 187 2.73 -23.01 2.00
N GLU A 188 3.76 -22.80 1.18
CA GLU A 188 5.08 -22.39 1.64
C GLU A 188 5.09 -20.92 2.10
N GLN A 189 4.39 -20.03 1.39
CA GLN A 189 4.18 -18.64 1.83
C GLN A 189 3.49 -18.58 3.21
N ALA A 190 2.51 -19.46 3.46
CA ALA A 190 1.83 -19.54 4.74
C ALA A 190 2.79 -19.92 5.91
N VAL A 191 3.86 -20.69 5.62
CA VAL A 191 4.91 -21.02 6.61
C VAL A 191 5.75 -19.78 6.97
N LEU A 192 6.01 -18.88 6.03
CA LEU A 192 6.78 -17.66 6.27
C LEU A 192 5.98 -16.56 6.98
N LYS A 193 4.66 -16.54 6.80
CA LYS A 193 3.79 -15.47 7.32
C LYS A 193 4.00 -15.18 8.82
N PRO A 194 4.10 -16.19 9.73
CA PRO A 194 4.34 -15.96 11.15
C PRO A 194 5.72 -15.37 11.49
N LEU A 195 6.65 -15.34 10.55
CA LEU A 195 8.00 -14.79 10.76
C LEU A 195 8.05 -13.27 10.53
N PHE A 196 7.01 -12.70 9.95
CA PHE A 196 6.90 -11.25 9.65
C PHE A 196 8.17 -10.70 8.98
N LEU A 197 8.69 -11.46 7.97
CA LEU A 197 9.88 -11.03 7.23
C LEU A 197 9.61 -9.72 6.49
N MET A 198 10.48 -8.74 6.69
CA MET A 198 10.34 -7.42 6.07
C MET A 198 10.56 -7.48 4.57
N THR A 199 11.50 -8.31 4.11
CA THR A 199 11.80 -8.50 2.69
C THR A 199 10.77 -9.37 1.95
N SER A 200 9.79 -9.96 2.64
CA SER A 200 8.65 -10.64 2.02
C SER A 200 7.50 -9.69 1.68
N LYS A 201 7.52 -8.46 2.23
CA LYS A 201 6.47 -7.46 1.99
C LYS A 201 6.57 -6.92 0.56
N PRO A 202 5.42 -6.60 -0.09
CA PRO A 202 5.42 -5.90 -1.35
C PRO A 202 6.04 -4.51 -1.19
N GLU A 203 6.74 -4.05 -2.24
CA GLU A 203 7.47 -2.78 -2.23
C GLU A 203 7.22 -2.01 -3.52
N MET A 204 7.15 -0.69 -3.41
CA MET A 204 7.22 0.25 -4.53
C MET A 204 8.32 1.27 -4.31
N PHE A 205 8.88 1.78 -5.38
CA PHE A 205 9.84 2.88 -5.34
C PHE A 205 9.15 4.22 -5.62
N VAL A 206 9.30 5.16 -4.71
CA VAL A 206 8.88 6.55 -4.89
C VAL A 206 10.12 7.35 -5.29
N ALA A 207 10.30 7.54 -6.60
CA ALA A 207 11.46 8.24 -7.14
C ALA A 207 11.26 9.76 -7.00
N ASN A 208 11.92 10.38 -6.02
CA ASN A 208 11.85 11.81 -5.81
C ASN A 208 12.78 12.53 -6.77
N VAL A 209 12.21 13.26 -7.73
CA VAL A 209 12.91 14.00 -8.79
C VAL A 209 12.85 15.51 -8.54
N ALA A 210 13.68 16.30 -9.24
CA ALA A 210 13.52 17.74 -9.32
C ALA A 210 12.28 18.12 -10.14
N GLU A 211 11.81 19.35 -10.06
CA GLU A 211 10.62 19.87 -10.78
C GLU A 211 10.64 19.57 -12.29
N ARG A 212 11.80 19.64 -12.92
CA ARG A 212 12.00 19.32 -14.34
C ARG A 212 12.66 17.97 -14.58
N GLY A 213 12.66 17.08 -13.56
CA GLY A 213 13.38 15.81 -13.58
C GLY A 213 12.52 14.59 -13.90
N PHE A 214 11.32 14.77 -14.43
CA PHE A 214 10.43 13.66 -14.82
C PHE A 214 10.84 13.01 -16.14
N GLU A 215 11.50 13.77 -17.03
CA GLU A 215 11.99 13.31 -18.32
C GLU A 215 13.50 13.50 -18.40
N ASN A 216 14.18 12.69 -19.24
CA ASN A 216 15.62 12.75 -19.49
C ASN A 216 16.48 12.71 -18.21
N ASN A 217 16.04 11.99 -17.20
CA ASN A 217 16.71 11.87 -15.90
C ASN A 217 17.43 10.53 -15.75
N PRO A 218 18.77 10.50 -15.89
CA PRO A 218 19.54 9.25 -15.81
C PRO A 218 19.40 8.53 -14.45
N LEU A 219 19.18 9.28 -13.35
CA LEU A 219 19.00 8.71 -12.03
C LEU A 219 17.63 7.97 -11.93
N LEU A 220 16.57 8.58 -12.49
CA LEU A 220 15.25 7.96 -12.56
C LEU A 220 15.28 6.70 -13.43
N GLU A 221 15.94 6.73 -14.57
CA GLU A 221 16.05 5.55 -15.45
C GLU A 221 16.77 4.39 -14.76
N LYS A 222 17.84 4.65 -13.99
CA LYS A 222 18.50 3.61 -13.18
C LYS A 222 17.52 2.96 -12.17
N VAL A 223 16.66 3.75 -11.53
CA VAL A 223 15.65 3.23 -10.59
C VAL A 223 14.62 2.37 -11.34
N LYS A 224 14.15 2.81 -12.51
CA LYS A 224 13.22 2.02 -13.33
C LYS A 224 13.82 0.68 -13.77
N ASP A 225 15.08 0.70 -14.22
CA ASP A 225 15.79 -0.52 -14.63
C ASP A 225 15.98 -1.49 -13.46
N TYR A 226 16.29 -0.97 -12.27
CA TYR A 226 16.39 -1.77 -11.05
C TYR A 226 15.03 -2.36 -10.65
N ALA A 227 14.01 -1.53 -10.63
CA ALA A 227 12.64 -1.89 -10.24
C ALA A 227 12.07 -2.98 -11.15
N ASN A 228 12.32 -2.91 -12.47
CA ASN A 228 11.92 -3.94 -13.42
C ASN A 228 12.56 -5.31 -13.11
N LYS A 229 13.81 -5.34 -12.62
CA LYS A 229 14.48 -6.60 -12.25
C LYS A 229 13.89 -7.25 -10.99
N VAL A 230 13.31 -6.45 -10.10
CA VAL A 230 12.73 -6.93 -8.83
C VAL A 230 11.19 -6.92 -8.85
N ASP A 231 10.58 -6.69 -10.01
CA ASP A 231 9.12 -6.65 -10.23
C ASP A 231 8.40 -5.72 -9.24
N SER A 232 8.91 -4.48 -9.13
CA SER A 232 8.36 -3.47 -8.23
C SER A 232 7.95 -2.21 -9.00
N PRO A 233 6.79 -1.59 -8.73
CA PRO A 233 6.38 -0.37 -9.40
C PRO A 233 7.24 0.84 -9.00
N VAL A 234 7.39 1.79 -9.94
CA VAL A 234 8.05 3.08 -9.71
C VAL A 234 7.06 4.22 -9.90
N VAL A 235 6.98 5.09 -8.92
CA VAL A 235 6.17 6.32 -8.98
C VAL A 235 7.09 7.53 -8.89
N PRO A 236 7.38 8.23 -10.00
CA PRO A 236 8.14 9.46 -9.95
C PRO A 236 7.27 10.61 -9.41
N ILE A 237 7.83 11.37 -8.47
CA ILE A 237 7.24 12.57 -7.87
C ILE A 237 8.29 13.65 -7.67
N CYS A 238 7.84 14.88 -7.48
CA CYS A 238 8.68 15.95 -6.94
C CYS A 238 8.12 16.35 -5.57
N ALA A 239 8.74 15.89 -4.48
CA ALA A 239 8.19 16.07 -3.12
C ALA A 239 8.06 17.55 -2.72
N SER A 240 8.96 18.43 -3.19
CA SER A 240 8.85 19.88 -2.96
C SER A 240 7.63 20.49 -3.68
N LEU A 241 7.36 20.05 -4.90
CA LEU A 241 6.20 20.50 -5.67
C LEU A 241 4.89 20.02 -5.02
N GLU A 242 4.85 18.75 -4.60
CA GLU A 242 3.70 18.18 -3.90
C GLU A 242 3.39 18.91 -2.58
N ALA A 243 4.43 19.32 -1.85
CA ALA A 243 4.28 20.11 -0.63
C ALA A 243 3.66 21.48 -0.92
N GLN A 244 4.05 22.13 -2.02
CA GLN A 244 3.45 23.41 -2.45
C GLN A 244 1.99 23.21 -2.86
N ILE A 245 1.68 22.19 -3.67
CA ILE A 245 0.32 21.87 -4.11
C ILE A 245 -0.60 21.60 -2.92
N ALA A 246 -0.09 20.92 -1.88
CA ALA A 246 -0.89 20.59 -0.69
C ALA A 246 -1.30 21.82 0.14
N ASP A 247 -0.61 22.95 -0.02
CA ASP A 247 -0.91 24.22 0.66
C ASP A 247 -1.87 25.15 -0.14
N LEU A 248 -2.20 24.77 -1.38
CA LEU A 248 -3.07 25.59 -2.25
C LEU A 248 -4.56 25.32 -2.00
N SER A 249 -5.39 26.34 -2.29
CA SER A 249 -6.85 26.14 -2.43
C SER A 249 -7.17 25.23 -3.62
N GLU A 250 -8.34 24.59 -3.64
CA GLU A 250 -8.72 23.73 -4.78
C GLU A 250 -8.74 24.47 -6.12
N GLU A 251 -9.10 25.76 -6.12
CA GLU A 251 -9.09 26.60 -7.31
C GLU A 251 -7.66 26.87 -7.80
N ASP A 252 -6.77 27.30 -6.88
CA ASP A 252 -5.36 27.57 -7.19
C ASP A 252 -4.61 26.28 -7.59
N LYS A 253 -4.95 25.14 -6.97
CA LYS A 253 -4.41 23.84 -7.32
C LYS A 253 -4.68 23.48 -8.78
N GLN A 254 -5.89 23.69 -9.27
CA GLN A 254 -6.24 23.41 -10.67
C GLN A 254 -5.44 24.28 -11.64
N VAL A 255 -5.31 25.58 -11.34
CA VAL A 255 -4.53 26.51 -12.15
C VAL A 255 -3.06 26.08 -12.15
N PHE A 256 -2.49 25.79 -10.98
CA PHE A 256 -1.10 25.37 -10.84
C PHE A 256 -0.79 24.07 -11.62
N LEU A 257 -1.66 23.06 -11.50
CA LEU A 257 -1.52 21.80 -12.23
C LEU A 257 -1.58 22.02 -13.75
N ALA A 258 -2.50 22.87 -14.22
CA ALA A 258 -2.61 23.20 -15.64
C ALA A 258 -1.34 23.90 -16.17
N ASP A 259 -0.79 24.86 -15.42
CA ASP A 259 0.44 25.57 -15.78
C ASP A 259 1.66 24.63 -15.84
N MET A 260 1.66 23.60 -14.98
CA MET A 260 2.70 22.58 -14.97
C MET A 260 2.46 21.43 -15.97
N GLY A 261 1.35 21.46 -16.72
CA GLY A 261 0.98 20.39 -17.65
C GLY A 261 0.64 19.06 -16.94
N MET A 262 0.26 19.11 -15.67
CA MET A 262 -0.07 17.95 -14.85
C MET A 262 -1.59 17.74 -14.80
N ALA A 263 -2.05 16.52 -15.07
CA ALA A 263 -3.48 16.19 -14.98
C ALA A 263 -3.97 16.05 -13.52
N GLU A 264 -3.07 15.71 -12.60
CA GLU A 264 -3.35 15.52 -11.17
C GLU A 264 -2.07 15.63 -10.34
N PRO A 265 -2.16 15.83 -9.02
CA PRO A 265 -1.02 15.74 -8.11
C PRO A 265 -0.32 14.38 -8.18
N GLY A 266 0.99 14.36 -8.10
CA GLY A 266 1.77 13.10 -8.06
C GLY A 266 1.44 12.25 -6.82
N LEU A 267 1.05 12.89 -5.70
CA LEU A 267 0.57 12.20 -4.50
C LEU A 267 -0.60 11.25 -4.80
N ASN A 268 -1.51 11.61 -5.68
CA ASN A 268 -2.62 10.74 -6.07
C ASN A 268 -2.13 9.42 -6.65
N ARG A 269 -1.05 9.45 -7.44
CA ARG A 269 -0.42 8.25 -7.99
C ARG A 269 0.25 7.41 -6.90
N VAL A 270 0.93 8.06 -5.93
CA VAL A 270 1.53 7.36 -4.78
C VAL A 270 0.46 6.67 -3.95
N ILE A 271 -0.64 7.36 -3.64
CA ILE A 271 -1.75 6.82 -2.85
C ILE A 271 -2.39 5.62 -3.56
N ARG A 272 -2.72 5.74 -4.85
CA ARG A 272 -3.29 4.62 -5.62
C ARG A 272 -2.33 3.45 -5.75
N SER A 273 -1.04 3.73 -5.96
CA SER A 273 -0.02 2.66 -6.02
C SER A 273 0.14 1.95 -4.69
N GLY A 274 0.17 2.67 -3.57
CA GLY A 274 0.19 2.09 -2.23
C GLY A 274 -1.05 1.24 -1.93
N TYR A 275 -2.23 1.72 -2.34
CA TYR A 275 -3.50 1.00 -2.20
C TYR A 275 -3.48 -0.32 -3.00
N ALA A 276 -3.04 -0.27 -4.25
CA ALA A 276 -2.91 -1.46 -5.10
C ALA A 276 -1.83 -2.42 -4.57
N LEU A 277 -0.70 -1.89 -4.08
CA LEU A 277 0.40 -2.67 -3.51
C LEU A 277 -0.04 -3.48 -2.28
N LEU A 278 -0.95 -2.94 -1.49
CA LEU A 278 -1.58 -3.62 -0.35
C LEU A 278 -2.59 -4.70 -0.77
N GLY A 279 -2.78 -4.92 -2.08
CA GLY A 279 -3.76 -5.88 -2.59
C GLY A 279 -5.20 -5.49 -2.29
N LEU A 280 -5.49 -4.18 -2.24
CA LEU A 280 -6.80 -3.63 -1.93
C LEU A 280 -7.58 -3.29 -3.19
N GLN A 281 -8.89 -3.35 -3.09
CA GLN A 281 -9.85 -2.91 -4.10
C GLN A 281 -11.04 -2.23 -3.45
N THR A 282 -11.82 -1.51 -4.25
CA THR A 282 -12.94 -0.69 -3.78
C THR A 282 -14.26 -1.24 -4.29
N PHE A 283 -15.25 -1.38 -3.41
CA PHE A 283 -16.66 -1.46 -3.79
C PHE A 283 -17.41 -0.25 -3.23
N PHE A 284 -18.60 0.02 -3.74
CA PHE A 284 -19.38 1.18 -3.37
C PHE A 284 -20.73 0.77 -2.78
N THR A 285 -21.22 1.58 -1.86
CA THR A 285 -22.64 1.65 -1.53
C THR A 285 -23.16 3.01 -1.96
N ALA A 286 -24.32 3.04 -2.64
CA ALA A 286 -24.91 4.27 -3.15
C ALA A 286 -26.36 4.39 -2.71
N GLY A 287 -26.68 5.48 -2.01
CA GLY A 287 -28.02 5.78 -1.54
C GLY A 287 -28.22 7.26 -1.22
N PRO A 288 -29.45 7.71 -0.92
CA PRO A 288 -29.75 9.12 -0.69
C PRO A 288 -29.15 9.68 0.61
N LYS A 289 -28.79 8.83 1.56
CA LYS A 289 -28.13 9.25 2.80
C LYS A 289 -26.63 9.37 2.59
N GLU A 290 -26.02 8.37 1.96
CA GLU A 290 -24.57 8.27 1.79
C GLU A 290 -24.22 7.56 0.50
N VAL A 291 -23.18 8.07 -0.19
CA VAL A 291 -22.39 7.33 -1.17
C VAL A 291 -21.03 7.11 -0.56
N ARG A 292 -20.60 5.85 -0.48
CA ARG A 292 -19.35 5.51 0.19
C ARG A 292 -18.55 4.49 -0.60
N ALA A 293 -17.24 4.72 -0.63
CA ALA A 293 -16.25 3.77 -1.09
C ALA A 293 -15.74 2.93 0.09
N TRP A 294 -15.79 1.61 -0.07
CA TRP A 294 -15.37 0.64 0.93
C TRP A 294 -14.14 -0.12 0.46
N THR A 295 -13.20 -0.31 1.33
CA THR A 295 -11.96 -1.04 1.05
C THR A 295 -12.08 -2.51 1.42
N VAL A 296 -11.73 -3.41 0.48
CA VAL A 296 -11.63 -4.85 0.73
C VAL A 296 -10.37 -5.41 0.08
N PRO A 297 -9.79 -6.51 0.59
CA PRO A 297 -8.74 -7.23 -0.11
C PRO A 297 -9.23 -7.77 -1.47
N VAL A 298 -8.37 -7.81 -2.45
CA VAL A 298 -8.62 -8.50 -3.72
C VAL A 298 -8.93 -9.97 -3.43
N GLY A 299 -10.01 -10.48 -4.00
CA GLY A 299 -10.50 -11.84 -3.75
C GLY A 299 -11.46 -11.98 -2.57
N ALA A 300 -11.83 -10.89 -1.89
CA ALA A 300 -12.83 -10.91 -0.83
C ALA A 300 -14.20 -11.35 -1.37
N THR A 301 -14.91 -12.18 -0.59
CA THR A 301 -16.27 -12.62 -0.91
C THR A 301 -17.31 -11.59 -0.46
N ALA A 302 -18.55 -11.71 -0.98
CA ALA A 302 -19.64 -10.80 -0.62
C ALA A 302 -19.93 -10.76 0.90
N PRO A 303 -19.93 -11.88 1.66
CA PRO A 303 -20.04 -11.82 3.12
C PRO A 303 -18.89 -11.03 3.78
N GLN A 304 -17.64 -11.23 3.33
CA GLN A 304 -16.50 -10.49 3.86
C GLN A 304 -16.63 -8.99 3.58
N ALA A 305 -17.10 -8.61 2.40
CA ALA A 305 -17.38 -7.22 2.06
C ALA A 305 -18.50 -6.62 2.93
N ALA A 306 -19.56 -7.39 3.20
CA ALA A 306 -20.60 -6.99 4.14
C ALA A 306 -20.04 -6.77 5.55
N GLY A 307 -19.10 -7.62 5.99
CA GLY A 307 -18.39 -7.54 7.26
C GLY A 307 -17.57 -6.26 7.45
N VAL A 308 -17.07 -5.68 6.36
CA VAL A 308 -16.38 -4.39 6.41
C VAL A 308 -17.33 -3.25 6.82
N ILE A 309 -18.61 -3.37 6.48
CA ILE A 309 -19.62 -2.39 6.89
C ILE A 309 -20.01 -2.61 8.35
N HIS A 310 -20.34 -3.86 8.71
CA HIS A 310 -20.65 -4.27 10.07
C HIS A 310 -20.54 -5.79 10.22
N THR A 311 -20.03 -6.26 11.36
CA THR A 311 -19.86 -7.71 11.63
C THR A 311 -21.19 -8.48 11.54
N ASP A 312 -22.30 -7.88 11.97
CA ASP A 312 -23.62 -8.50 11.87
C ASP A 312 -24.05 -8.72 10.41
N PHE A 313 -23.60 -7.88 9.48
CA PHE A 313 -23.90 -8.06 8.05
C PHE A 313 -23.18 -9.27 7.47
N GLU A 314 -22.00 -9.60 7.94
CA GLU A 314 -21.27 -10.82 7.57
C GLU A 314 -21.96 -12.05 8.15
N HIS A 315 -22.27 -12.05 9.45
CA HIS A 315 -22.88 -13.17 10.16
C HIS A 315 -24.29 -13.47 9.63
N GLY A 316 -25.10 -12.43 9.44
CA GLY A 316 -26.47 -12.51 8.95
C GLY A 316 -26.62 -12.48 7.42
N PHE A 317 -25.53 -12.59 6.65
CA PHE A 317 -25.55 -12.43 5.20
C PHE A 317 -26.51 -13.40 4.52
N ILE A 318 -27.42 -12.84 3.71
CA ILE A 318 -28.37 -13.60 2.89
C ILE A 318 -27.93 -13.56 1.42
N ARG A 319 -27.79 -12.37 0.85
CA ARG A 319 -27.37 -12.12 -0.53
C ARG A 319 -26.88 -10.69 -0.72
N ALA A 320 -26.18 -10.44 -1.81
CA ALA A 320 -25.84 -9.10 -2.29
C ALA A 320 -26.60 -8.79 -3.58
N GLU A 321 -27.11 -7.57 -3.70
CA GLU A 321 -27.59 -6.98 -4.93
C GLU A 321 -26.40 -6.20 -5.50
N VAL A 322 -25.93 -6.58 -6.70
CA VAL A 322 -24.67 -6.09 -7.27
C VAL A 322 -24.92 -5.50 -8.65
N ILE A 323 -24.45 -4.29 -8.87
CA ILE A 323 -24.45 -3.61 -10.16
C ILE A 323 -23.00 -3.20 -10.47
N ALA A 324 -22.50 -3.52 -11.65
CA ALA A 324 -21.20 -3.01 -12.06
C ALA A 324 -21.23 -1.47 -12.20
N PHE A 325 -20.19 -0.78 -11.78
CA PHE A 325 -20.11 0.70 -11.83
C PHE A 325 -20.53 1.26 -13.21
N ALA A 326 -19.99 0.70 -14.30
CA ALA A 326 -20.32 1.16 -15.64
C ALA A 326 -21.82 1.03 -15.98
N ASP A 327 -22.47 -0.08 -15.56
CA ASP A 327 -23.90 -0.28 -15.74
C ASP A 327 -24.72 0.68 -14.86
N TYR A 328 -24.27 0.95 -13.64
CA TYR A 328 -24.91 1.90 -12.73
C TYR A 328 -24.96 3.32 -13.34
N ILE A 329 -23.82 3.79 -13.87
CA ILE A 329 -23.72 5.09 -14.53
C ILE A 329 -24.56 5.13 -15.82
N ALA A 330 -24.38 4.12 -16.70
CA ALA A 330 -25.07 4.09 -18.00
C ALA A 330 -26.59 4.00 -17.89
N ARG A 331 -27.12 3.45 -16.77
CA ARG A 331 -28.56 3.29 -16.53
C ARG A 331 -29.16 4.33 -15.59
N GLY A 332 -28.37 5.32 -15.16
CA GLY A 332 -28.83 6.40 -14.29
C GLY A 332 -29.17 5.95 -12.86
N GLY A 333 -28.53 4.88 -12.37
CA GLY A 333 -28.67 4.40 -11.01
C GLY A 333 -29.28 3.02 -10.86
N GLU A 334 -29.63 2.66 -9.62
CA GLU A 334 -30.12 1.33 -9.25
C GLU A 334 -31.41 0.95 -9.98
N GLN A 335 -32.39 1.86 -10.05
CA GLN A 335 -33.68 1.60 -10.67
C GLN A 335 -33.53 1.25 -12.16
N GLY A 336 -32.78 2.06 -12.93
CA GLY A 336 -32.54 1.81 -14.35
C GLY A 336 -31.73 0.53 -14.60
N ALA A 337 -30.77 0.21 -13.72
CA ALA A 337 -30.04 -1.04 -13.78
C ALA A 337 -30.96 -2.26 -13.52
N LYS A 338 -31.89 -2.14 -12.58
CA LYS A 338 -32.89 -3.19 -12.29
C LYS A 338 -33.83 -3.42 -13.46
N GLU A 339 -34.39 -2.37 -14.05
CA GLU A 339 -35.33 -2.45 -15.20
C GLU A 339 -34.66 -3.05 -16.45
N THR A 340 -33.35 -2.88 -16.59
CA THR A 340 -32.57 -3.41 -17.72
C THR A 340 -31.90 -4.75 -17.42
N GLY A 341 -32.19 -5.40 -16.27
CA GLY A 341 -31.63 -6.70 -15.89
C GLY A 341 -30.12 -6.67 -15.56
N LYS A 342 -29.57 -5.50 -15.21
CA LYS A 342 -28.17 -5.33 -14.84
C LYS A 342 -27.89 -5.46 -13.35
N LEU A 343 -28.95 -5.44 -12.53
CA LEU A 343 -28.85 -5.78 -11.11
C LEU A 343 -28.81 -7.29 -10.96
N ARG A 344 -27.71 -7.81 -10.43
CA ARG A 344 -27.45 -9.22 -10.17
C ARG A 344 -27.73 -9.54 -8.70
N LEU A 345 -28.25 -10.74 -8.44
CA LEU A 345 -28.40 -11.28 -7.10
C LEU A 345 -27.29 -12.31 -6.88
N GLU A 346 -26.38 -12.01 -5.97
CA GLU A 346 -25.19 -12.81 -5.74
C GLU A 346 -25.21 -13.45 -4.33
N GLY A 347 -24.72 -14.69 -4.26
CA GLY A 347 -24.66 -15.48 -3.03
C GLY A 347 -23.32 -15.31 -2.28
N LYS A 348 -23.09 -16.22 -1.31
CA LYS A 348 -21.94 -16.22 -0.42
C LYS A 348 -20.59 -16.39 -1.13
N ASP A 349 -20.58 -17.10 -2.24
CA ASP A 349 -19.35 -17.43 -2.98
C ASP A 349 -18.97 -16.34 -4.00
N TYR A 350 -19.78 -15.29 -4.12
CA TYR A 350 -19.46 -14.20 -5.03
C TYR A 350 -18.20 -13.46 -4.58
N VAL A 351 -17.20 -13.42 -5.48
CA VAL A 351 -15.99 -12.63 -5.28
C VAL A 351 -16.23 -11.22 -5.78
N VAL A 352 -16.11 -10.25 -4.88
CA VAL A 352 -16.31 -8.83 -5.15
C VAL A 352 -15.31 -8.35 -6.21
N ARG A 353 -15.78 -7.54 -7.14
CA ARG A 353 -14.96 -6.92 -8.18
C ARG A 353 -14.77 -5.44 -7.88
N ASP A 354 -13.61 -4.91 -8.27
CA ASP A 354 -13.36 -3.49 -8.13
C ASP A 354 -14.39 -2.66 -8.90
N GLY A 355 -15.03 -1.72 -8.21
CA GLY A 355 -16.09 -0.88 -8.77
C GLY A 355 -17.51 -1.44 -8.64
N ASP A 356 -17.73 -2.60 -8.03
CA ASP A 356 -19.09 -3.07 -7.77
C ASP A 356 -19.87 -2.08 -6.88
N VAL A 357 -21.09 -1.74 -7.27
CA VAL A 357 -22.04 -1.01 -6.43
C VAL A 357 -22.96 -2.04 -5.78
N MET A 358 -22.91 -2.14 -4.45
CA MET A 358 -23.48 -3.27 -3.71
C MET A 358 -24.50 -2.82 -2.66
N HIS A 359 -25.55 -3.65 -2.52
CA HIS A 359 -26.53 -3.53 -1.44
C HIS A 359 -26.68 -4.91 -0.80
N PHE A 360 -26.38 -5.00 0.50
CA PHE A 360 -26.41 -6.26 1.24
C PHE A 360 -27.79 -6.50 1.87
N ARG A 361 -28.29 -7.72 1.73
CA ARG A 361 -29.48 -8.23 2.44
C ARG A 361 -28.99 -9.19 3.51
N PHE A 362 -29.34 -8.89 4.74
CA PHE A 362 -28.94 -9.66 5.91
C PHE A 362 -30.10 -9.78 6.89
N ASN A 363 -30.03 -10.77 7.77
CA ASN A 363 -30.95 -10.97 8.89
C ASN A 363 -30.11 -11.08 10.18
N VAL A 364 -30.47 -10.30 11.21
CA VAL A 364 -29.80 -10.27 12.52
C VAL A 364 -30.66 -11.02 13.52
#